data_196db1f534b248c6ba45ea006d8dd913
#
_entry.id   196db1f534b248c6ba45ea006d8dd913
#
_cell.length_a   1.000
_cell.length_b   1.000
_cell.length_c   1.000
_cell.angle_alpha   90.00
_cell.angle_beta   90.00
_cell.angle_gamma   90.00
#
_symmetry.space_group_name_H-M   'P 1'
#
loop_
_entity.id
_entity.type
_entity.pdbx_description
1 polymer ?
#
loop_
_entity_poly.entity_id
_entity_poly.type
_entity_poly.pdbx_seq_one_letter_code
_entity_poly.pdbx_strand_id
1 'polypeptide(L)'
;MGTAGLAHAAPPQSTPGITDLIRDRQDRLLEEQQRRLEELKDLPGKSAAPAAPATPADTRCFPIKTIELAGADALSVDERNALIKPYIGQCLGVPQLNEVLKVITDRYLAKGLVTSRAYLPQQDLSSGNLKIQVVEGKLESLKGAESSGITDRQLAMSFPGKQGELLNLREIEQMVDQLNRLPSNQAQMELAPGKAVGGSDVLVKNTPQKPWRVGLSRHNGGQRSTGEQQWGASLDWDNPLGLADQLSLRGGHDAVSDHQKTSRNSMLNYSLPFGWWNLTYSYTESEYRSRAEANNFKFKQTGDSQSHQLRLERVVHRDALSKTSLSTGVAYLRTNNFIEDSKLALSSNRLSEAQFGINHGRRIGSSFLNIDLGMQDGIGAFDAQANHHPRNGQADARYRKYTATVSYLYPFKLWGESLSFSSLMTGQHSEDVLFSPQRMSLGGQSSIRGYKDQMLSGDSGGYWRNDLRWSRPVTWAWLQPVLSEYGTSLGYDQGVISRDRYNAEQHGRMSSNSVELFARGKNVAASVTFAHSLERPAAITEREAPIYFRMDFFL
;
A
#
# COMPACT_ATOMS: atom_id res chain seq x y z
N MET A 1 58.09 14.54 -18.35
CA MET A 1 57.26 13.45 -17.73
C MET A 1 55.87 14.00 -17.56
N GLY A 2 54.97 13.70 -18.51
CA GLY A 2 53.59 14.13 -18.47
C GLY A 2 52.75 13.10 -17.68
N THR A 3 52.12 13.55 -16.63
CA THR A 3 51.10 12.76 -15.90
C THR A 3 49.85 12.70 -16.76
N ALA A 4 49.63 11.54 -17.41
CA ALA A 4 48.35 11.27 -18.04
C ALA A 4 47.30 11.16 -16.92
N GLY A 5 46.44 12.17 -16.77
CA GLY A 5 45.26 12.12 -15.95
C GLY A 5 44.34 11.04 -16.50
N LEU A 6 44.06 10.02 -15.71
CA LEU A 6 42.98 9.06 -15.96
C LEU A 6 41.66 9.85 -16.01
N ALA A 7 41.17 10.09 -17.21
CA ALA A 7 39.79 10.58 -17.37
C ALA A 7 38.85 9.52 -16.80
N HIS A 8 38.31 9.81 -15.63
CA HIS A 8 37.17 9.03 -15.10
C HIS A 8 36.01 9.24 -16.08
N ALA A 9 35.65 8.19 -16.78
CA ALA A 9 34.44 8.21 -17.60
C ALA A 9 33.27 8.58 -16.70
N ALA A 10 32.57 9.66 -17.04
CA ALA A 10 31.30 10.00 -16.36
C ALA A 10 30.39 8.79 -16.36
N PRO A 11 29.69 8.49 -15.24
CA PRO A 11 28.77 7.38 -15.20
C PRO A 11 27.75 7.55 -16.34
N PRO A 12 27.41 6.46 -17.05
CA PRO A 12 26.53 6.55 -18.21
C PRO A 12 25.21 7.21 -17.79
N GLN A 13 24.84 8.30 -18.47
CA GLN A 13 23.54 8.93 -18.28
C GLN A 13 22.45 7.88 -18.50
N SER A 14 21.39 7.90 -17.68
CA SER A 14 20.28 6.96 -17.81
C SER A 14 19.69 7.07 -19.22
N THR A 15 19.58 5.94 -19.92
CA THR A 15 18.91 5.91 -21.23
C THR A 15 17.42 6.26 -21.06
N PRO A 16 16.74 6.80 -22.09
CA PRO A 16 15.33 7.17 -22.01
C PRO A 16 14.44 6.06 -21.46
N GLY A 17 14.66 4.80 -21.88
CA GLY A 17 13.87 3.67 -21.38
C GLY A 17 14.08 3.37 -19.89
N ILE A 18 15.28 3.60 -19.36
CA ILE A 18 15.51 3.47 -17.92
C ILE A 18 14.77 4.57 -17.16
N THR A 19 14.73 5.78 -17.69
CA THR A 19 13.98 6.88 -17.09
C THR A 19 12.48 6.60 -17.07
N ASP A 20 11.91 6.07 -18.16
CA ASP A 20 10.51 5.67 -18.22
C ASP A 20 10.21 4.56 -17.21
N LEU A 21 11.07 3.54 -17.11
CA LEU A 21 10.95 2.47 -16.12
C LEU A 21 10.96 2.99 -14.67
N ILE A 22 11.81 3.96 -14.37
CA ILE A 22 11.90 4.58 -13.03
C ILE A 22 10.62 5.37 -12.74
N ARG A 23 10.11 6.15 -13.70
CA ARG A 23 8.85 6.89 -13.56
C ARG A 23 7.68 5.94 -13.29
N ASP A 24 7.53 4.90 -14.08
CA ASP A 24 6.49 3.88 -13.88
C ASP A 24 6.56 3.23 -12.49
N ARG A 25 7.78 3.04 -11.96
CA ARG A 25 7.97 2.52 -10.60
C ARG A 25 7.56 3.55 -9.54
N GLN A 26 7.87 4.82 -9.73
CA GLN A 26 7.47 5.90 -8.83
C GLN A 26 5.96 6.11 -8.83
N ASP A 27 5.31 6.06 -10.00
CA ASP A 27 3.86 6.14 -10.12
C ASP A 27 3.17 5.00 -9.37
N ARG A 28 3.67 3.77 -9.53
CA ARG A 28 3.15 2.61 -8.79
C ARG A 28 3.35 2.74 -7.27
N LEU A 29 4.49 3.28 -6.83
CA LEU A 29 4.70 3.55 -5.41
C LEU A 29 3.64 4.50 -4.85
N LEU A 30 3.34 5.58 -5.56
CA LEU A 30 2.30 6.53 -5.15
C LEU A 30 0.92 5.87 -5.10
N GLU A 31 0.55 5.11 -6.12
CA GLU A 31 -0.72 4.38 -6.16
C GLU A 31 -0.83 3.36 -5.02
N GLU A 32 0.25 2.62 -4.73
CA GLU A 32 0.28 1.65 -3.62
C GLU A 32 0.12 2.36 -2.27
N GLN A 33 0.82 3.47 -2.04
CA GLN A 33 0.72 4.24 -0.81
C GLN A 33 -0.68 4.83 -0.62
N GLN A 34 -1.29 5.36 -1.67
CA GLN A 34 -2.66 5.86 -1.62
C GLN A 34 -3.64 4.74 -1.28
N ARG A 35 -3.53 3.58 -1.93
CA ARG A 35 -4.36 2.42 -1.64
C ARG A 35 -4.23 1.96 -0.19
N ARG A 36 -3.00 1.87 0.35
CA ARG A 36 -2.76 1.49 1.76
C ARG A 36 -3.39 2.48 2.73
N LEU A 37 -3.32 3.78 2.45
CA LEU A 37 -3.99 4.80 3.27
C LEU A 37 -5.52 4.71 3.17
N GLU A 38 -6.08 4.37 2.01
CA GLU A 38 -7.52 4.12 1.85
C GLU A 38 -7.96 2.89 2.65
N GLU A 39 -7.22 1.77 2.58
CA GLU A 39 -7.50 0.57 3.38
C GLU A 39 -7.55 0.87 4.89
N LEU A 40 -6.78 1.83 5.39
CA LEU A 40 -6.80 2.23 6.81
C LEU A 40 -8.07 3.00 7.19
N LYS A 41 -8.78 3.62 6.24
CA LYS A 41 -10.06 4.30 6.50
C LYS A 41 -11.17 3.30 6.85
N ASP A 42 -11.08 2.08 6.33
CA ASP A 42 -12.05 1.01 6.57
C ASP A 42 -11.83 0.30 7.91
N LEU A 43 -10.72 0.59 8.64
CA LEU A 43 -10.53 0.07 9.99
C LEU A 43 -11.61 0.62 10.93
N PRO A 44 -12.22 -0.25 11.79
CA PRO A 44 -13.39 0.11 12.60
C PRO A 44 -13.16 1.26 13.56
N GLY A 45 -11.90 1.52 13.95
CA GLY A 45 -11.58 2.53 14.96
C GLY A 45 -11.91 2.08 16.40
N LYS A 46 -11.70 2.95 17.37
CA LYS A 46 -12.13 2.68 18.75
C LYS A 46 -13.65 2.83 18.83
N SER A 47 -14.37 1.74 19.04
CA SER A 47 -15.77 1.80 19.46
C SER A 47 -15.84 2.35 20.89
N ALA A 48 -16.76 3.29 21.14
CA ALA A 48 -17.08 3.68 22.49
C ALA A 48 -17.69 2.48 23.21
N ALA A 49 -17.11 2.07 24.35
CA ALA A 49 -17.71 1.03 25.16
C ALA A 49 -19.12 1.49 25.61
N PRO A 50 -20.17 0.63 25.49
CA PRO A 50 -21.48 0.96 26.03
C PRO A 50 -21.36 1.30 27.51
N ALA A 51 -22.00 2.39 27.95
CA ALA A 51 -22.07 2.73 29.36
C ALA A 51 -22.75 1.56 30.09
N ALA A 52 -22.08 1.03 31.14
CA ALA A 52 -22.68 -0.01 31.97
C ALA A 52 -23.94 0.55 32.64
N PRO A 53 -25.07 -0.18 32.64
CA PRO A 53 -26.24 0.24 33.37
C PRO A 53 -25.91 0.35 34.85
N ALA A 54 -26.34 1.43 35.48
CA ALA A 54 -26.19 1.63 36.91
C ALA A 54 -26.96 0.53 37.67
N THR A 55 -26.25 -0.36 38.35
CA THR A 55 -26.83 -1.44 39.14
C THR A 55 -27.27 -0.85 40.51
N PRO A 56 -28.48 -1.17 41.04
CA PRO A 56 -28.87 -0.78 42.37
C PRO A 56 -27.87 -1.29 43.40
N ALA A 57 -27.55 -0.49 44.41
CA ALA A 57 -26.66 -0.88 45.49
C ALA A 57 -27.34 -1.92 46.40
N ASP A 58 -27.09 -3.21 46.14
CA ASP A 58 -27.41 -4.30 47.07
C ASP A 58 -26.24 -4.39 48.09
N THR A 59 -26.53 -4.27 49.36
CA THR A 59 -25.54 -4.28 50.46
C THR A 59 -25.14 -5.70 50.88
N ARG A 60 -25.79 -6.74 50.36
CA ARG A 60 -25.46 -8.14 50.67
C ARG A 60 -24.23 -8.59 49.89
N CYS A 61 -23.27 -9.20 50.57
CA CYS A 61 -22.11 -9.82 49.95
C CYS A 61 -21.87 -11.26 50.47
N PHE A 62 -21.18 -12.06 49.68
CA PHE A 62 -20.82 -13.45 49.99
C PHE A 62 -19.28 -13.55 50.15
N PRO A 63 -18.74 -14.14 51.24
CA PRO A 63 -17.31 -14.32 51.40
C PRO A 63 -16.84 -15.45 50.46
N ILE A 64 -16.11 -15.09 49.39
CA ILE A 64 -15.65 -16.02 48.39
C ILE A 64 -14.26 -16.54 48.72
N LYS A 65 -14.13 -17.84 48.92
CA LYS A 65 -12.86 -18.54 49.25
C LYS A 65 -12.17 -19.06 48.01
N THR A 66 -12.96 -19.56 47.02
CA THR A 66 -12.46 -20.13 45.75
C THR A 66 -13.30 -19.67 44.59
N ILE A 67 -12.68 -19.52 43.43
CA ILE A 67 -13.36 -19.24 42.18
C ILE A 67 -12.95 -20.30 41.16
N GLU A 68 -13.92 -21.04 40.66
CA GLU A 68 -13.75 -21.99 39.58
C GLU A 68 -14.20 -21.34 38.25
N LEU A 69 -13.30 -21.32 37.26
CA LEU A 69 -13.59 -20.82 35.92
C LEU A 69 -13.69 -22.01 34.96
N ALA A 70 -14.91 -22.44 34.63
CA ALA A 70 -15.17 -23.56 33.74
C ALA A 70 -15.41 -23.09 32.29
N GLY A 71 -14.97 -23.89 31.30
CA GLY A 71 -15.19 -23.63 29.87
C GLY A 71 -14.37 -22.46 29.31
N ALA A 72 -13.25 -22.09 29.95
CA ALA A 72 -12.37 -20.99 29.53
C ALA A 72 -11.10 -21.53 28.84
N ASP A 73 -11.28 -22.40 27.81
CA ASP A 73 -10.18 -23.15 27.21
C ASP A 73 -9.25 -22.27 26.34
N ALA A 74 -9.76 -21.17 25.81
CA ALA A 74 -8.98 -20.19 25.04
C ALA A 74 -8.07 -19.28 25.90
N LEU A 75 -8.19 -19.35 27.25
CA LEU A 75 -7.32 -18.65 28.17
C LEU A 75 -6.31 -19.61 28.78
N SER A 76 -5.04 -19.22 28.84
CA SER A 76 -4.01 -20.00 29.54
C SER A 76 -4.30 -20.07 31.05
N VAL A 77 -3.70 -21.06 31.73
CA VAL A 77 -3.87 -21.21 33.19
C VAL A 77 -3.44 -19.94 33.93
N ASP A 78 -2.35 -19.31 33.51
CA ASP A 78 -1.84 -18.08 34.12
C ASP A 78 -2.79 -16.91 33.90
N GLU A 79 -3.37 -16.78 32.69
CA GLU A 79 -4.38 -15.76 32.40
C GLU A 79 -5.63 -15.95 33.26
N ARG A 80 -6.15 -17.17 33.37
CA ARG A 80 -7.29 -17.50 34.22
C ARG A 80 -7.05 -17.12 35.67
N ASN A 81 -5.88 -17.55 36.20
CA ASN A 81 -5.50 -17.25 37.59
C ASN A 81 -5.34 -15.75 37.82
N ALA A 82 -4.72 -15.03 36.89
CA ALA A 82 -4.54 -13.56 37.01
C ALA A 82 -5.87 -12.81 37.05
N LEU A 83 -6.89 -13.28 36.29
CA LEU A 83 -8.22 -12.66 36.24
C LEU A 83 -9.02 -12.84 37.54
N ILE A 84 -8.93 -14.02 38.19
CA ILE A 84 -9.75 -14.36 39.38
C ILE A 84 -9.05 -14.01 40.72
N LYS A 85 -7.69 -14.02 40.74
CA LYS A 85 -6.89 -13.81 41.95
C LYS A 85 -7.28 -12.57 42.76
N PRO A 86 -7.58 -11.40 42.16
CA PRO A 86 -7.96 -10.19 42.91
C PRO A 86 -9.25 -10.33 43.74
N TYR A 87 -10.11 -11.28 43.42
CA TYR A 87 -11.44 -11.45 43.99
C TYR A 87 -11.52 -12.58 45.02
N ILE A 88 -10.47 -13.43 45.10
CA ILE A 88 -10.42 -14.52 46.08
C ILE A 88 -10.15 -13.95 47.48
N GLY A 89 -10.91 -14.41 48.49
CA GLY A 89 -10.83 -13.95 49.85
C GLY A 89 -11.61 -12.66 50.12
N GLN A 90 -12.31 -12.12 49.14
CA GLN A 90 -13.15 -10.92 49.29
C GLN A 90 -14.63 -11.27 49.54
N CYS A 91 -15.37 -10.29 50.10
CA CYS A 91 -16.82 -10.35 50.19
C CYS A 91 -17.40 -9.75 48.90
N LEU A 92 -17.97 -10.57 48.01
CA LEU A 92 -18.50 -10.14 46.74
C LEU A 92 -20.01 -10.02 46.77
N GLY A 93 -20.51 -8.80 46.55
CA GLY A 93 -21.92 -8.52 46.30
C GLY A 93 -22.24 -8.59 44.78
N VAL A 94 -23.48 -8.32 44.44
CA VAL A 94 -23.93 -8.35 43.04
C VAL A 94 -23.09 -7.44 42.12
N PRO A 95 -22.72 -6.19 42.52
CA PRO A 95 -21.88 -5.34 41.69
C PRO A 95 -20.50 -5.96 41.43
N GLN A 96 -19.84 -6.54 42.42
CA GLN A 96 -18.51 -7.16 42.29
C GLN A 96 -18.58 -8.45 41.48
N LEU A 97 -19.63 -9.27 41.64
CA LEU A 97 -19.85 -10.45 40.79
C LEU A 97 -19.98 -10.06 39.28
N ASN A 98 -20.75 -9.01 39.02
CA ASN A 98 -20.85 -8.49 37.63
C ASN A 98 -19.53 -7.94 37.12
N GLU A 99 -18.72 -7.31 37.99
CA GLU A 99 -17.36 -6.85 37.61
C GLU A 99 -16.45 -8.01 37.23
N VAL A 100 -16.44 -9.12 37.99
CA VAL A 100 -15.67 -10.34 37.64
C VAL A 100 -16.10 -10.87 36.29
N LEU A 101 -17.39 -11.01 36.03
CA LEU A 101 -17.91 -11.47 34.74
C LEU A 101 -17.48 -10.54 33.59
N LYS A 102 -17.55 -9.22 33.85
CA LYS A 102 -17.12 -8.20 32.89
C LYS A 102 -15.61 -8.32 32.59
N VAL A 103 -14.75 -8.39 33.60
CA VAL A 103 -13.29 -8.49 33.42
C VAL A 103 -12.92 -9.74 32.62
N ILE A 104 -13.56 -10.88 32.89
CA ILE A 104 -13.35 -12.11 32.12
C ILE A 104 -13.81 -11.91 30.67
N THR A 105 -15.01 -11.39 30.47
CA THR A 105 -15.54 -11.12 29.13
C THR A 105 -14.68 -10.13 28.35
N ASP A 106 -14.25 -9.04 28.99
CA ASP A 106 -13.36 -8.04 28.37
C ASP A 106 -12.03 -8.65 27.92
N ARG A 107 -11.51 -9.67 28.63
CA ARG A 107 -10.31 -10.40 28.21
C ARG A 107 -10.54 -11.15 26.89
N TYR A 108 -11.72 -11.80 26.73
CA TYR A 108 -12.10 -12.44 25.47
C TYR A 108 -12.25 -11.42 24.33
N LEU A 109 -12.93 -10.29 24.61
CA LEU A 109 -13.06 -9.20 23.64
C LEU A 109 -11.70 -8.66 23.19
N ALA A 110 -10.73 -8.50 24.12
CA ALA A 110 -9.38 -8.05 23.80
C ALA A 110 -8.63 -9.03 22.88
N LYS A 111 -8.93 -10.33 22.95
CA LYS A 111 -8.41 -11.36 22.05
C LYS A 111 -9.18 -11.44 20.71
N GLY A 112 -10.23 -10.66 20.52
CA GLY A 112 -11.08 -10.70 19.33
C GLY A 112 -12.19 -11.76 19.39
N LEU A 113 -12.36 -12.48 20.51
CA LEU A 113 -13.37 -13.52 20.69
C LEU A 113 -14.71 -12.91 21.16
N VAL A 114 -15.31 -12.10 20.28
CA VAL A 114 -16.42 -11.18 20.61
C VAL A 114 -17.74 -11.85 20.95
N THR A 115 -17.91 -13.12 20.66
CA THR A 115 -19.13 -13.90 20.97
C THR A 115 -18.96 -14.75 22.23
N SER A 116 -17.76 -14.75 22.85
CA SER A 116 -17.50 -15.45 24.10
C SER A 116 -17.94 -14.61 25.31
N ARG A 117 -18.63 -15.23 26.29
CA ARG A 117 -19.19 -14.55 27.46
C ARG A 117 -19.03 -15.40 28.71
N ALA A 118 -18.80 -14.72 29.84
CA ALA A 118 -18.84 -15.32 31.16
C ALA A 118 -20.25 -15.17 31.77
N TYR A 119 -20.74 -16.22 32.39
CA TYR A 119 -22.05 -16.30 33.02
C TYR A 119 -21.93 -16.82 34.45
N LEU A 120 -22.84 -16.35 35.30
CA LEU A 120 -23.04 -16.86 36.64
C LEU A 120 -24.19 -17.89 36.63
N PRO A 121 -23.89 -19.21 36.70
CA PRO A 121 -24.96 -20.22 36.82
C PRO A 121 -25.67 -20.09 38.16
N GLN A 122 -26.89 -20.59 38.25
CA GLN A 122 -27.60 -20.66 39.50
C GLN A 122 -26.82 -21.56 40.49
N GLN A 123 -26.47 -21.04 41.66
CA GLN A 123 -25.62 -21.71 42.63
C GLN A 123 -25.85 -21.16 44.05
N ASP A 124 -25.46 -21.96 45.05
CA ASP A 124 -25.43 -21.50 46.45
C ASP A 124 -24.02 -21.00 46.78
N LEU A 125 -23.93 -19.71 47.12
CA LEU A 125 -22.67 -19.03 47.49
C LEU A 125 -22.37 -19.10 48.99
N SER A 126 -23.19 -19.70 49.80
CA SER A 126 -22.99 -19.81 51.25
C SER A 126 -21.75 -20.61 51.62
N SER A 127 -21.30 -21.55 50.76
CA SER A 127 -20.09 -22.34 50.92
C SER A 127 -18.80 -21.54 50.69
N GLY A 128 -18.89 -20.36 50.07
CA GLY A 128 -17.76 -19.54 49.62
C GLY A 128 -17.11 -20.01 48.32
N ASN A 129 -17.73 -20.98 47.62
CA ASN A 129 -17.25 -21.43 46.33
C ASN A 129 -18.04 -20.74 45.23
N LEU A 130 -17.37 -19.99 44.35
CA LEU A 130 -17.97 -19.32 43.19
C LEU A 130 -17.61 -20.06 41.91
N LYS A 131 -18.60 -20.56 41.22
CA LYS A 131 -18.43 -21.14 39.87
C LYS A 131 -18.85 -20.14 38.81
N ILE A 132 -17.97 -19.86 37.86
CA ILE A 132 -18.23 -19.02 36.69
C ILE A 132 -18.13 -19.92 35.46
N GLN A 133 -19.18 -19.89 34.64
CA GLN A 133 -19.22 -20.65 33.38
C GLN A 133 -18.92 -19.69 32.22
N VAL A 134 -17.87 -19.99 31.48
CA VAL A 134 -17.61 -19.31 30.19
C VAL A 134 -18.21 -20.15 29.08
N VAL A 135 -18.93 -19.48 28.19
CA VAL A 135 -19.39 -20.01 26.91
C VAL A 135 -18.55 -19.38 25.83
N GLU A 136 -17.63 -20.17 25.27
CA GLU A 136 -16.77 -19.74 24.18
C GLU A 136 -17.53 -19.79 22.86
N GLY A 137 -17.55 -18.66 22.15
CA GLY A 137 -18.27 -18.50 20.89
C GLY A 137 -17.56 -19.20 19.74
N LYS A 138 -18.26 -20.08 19.01
CA LYS A 138 -17.74 -20.82 17.85
C LYS A 138 -18.44 -20.38 16.57
N LEU A 139 -17.71 -20.39 15.46
CA LEU A 139 -18.28 -20.16 14.13
C LEU A 139 -19.09 -21.41 13.70
N GLU A 140 -20.41 -21.32 13.70
CA GLU A 140 -21.28 -22.41 13.28
C GLU A 140 -21.50 -22.40 11.77
N SER A 141 -21.75 -21.22 11.17
CA SER A 141 -21.85 -21.08 9.71
C SER A 141 -21.27 -19.75 9.22
N LEU A 142 -20.75 -19.78 7.98
CA LEU A 142 -20.29 -18.61 7.25
C LEU A 142 -20.91 -18.66 5.85
N LYS A 143 -21.74 -17.67 5.50
CA LYS A 143 -22.44 -17.62 4.23
C LYS A 143 -22.56 -16.21 3.68
N GLY A 144 -22.58 -16.09 2.36
CA GLY A 144 -23.06 -14.88 1.69
C GLY A 144 -24.59 -14.78 1.74
N ALA A 145 -25.11 -13.57 1.91
CA ALA A 145 -26.56 -13.34 1.73
C ALA A 145 -26.96 -13.66 0.28
N GLU A 146 -28.18 -14.12 0.05
CA GLU A 146 -28.67 -14.52 -1.28
C GLU A 146 -28.48 -13.44 -2.36
N SER A 147 -28.64 -12.18 -2.00
CA SER A 147 -28.46 -11.03 -2.91
C SER A 147 -27.02 -10.48 -2.95
N SER A 148 -26.07 -11.07 -2.22
CA SER A 148 -24.70 -10.53 -2.07
C SER A 148 -23.85 -10.70 -3.33
N GLY A 149 -24.14 -11.70 -4.16
CA GLY A 149 -23.27 -12.08 -5.29
C GLY A 149 -21.94 -12.71 -4.87
N ILE A 150 -21.72 -12.92 -3.55
CA ILE A 150 -20.49 -13.53 -3.02
C ILE A 150 -20.69 -15.04 -2.94
N THR A 151 -19.79 -15.79 -3.56
CA THR A 151 -19.83 -17.26 -3.61
C THR A 151 -19.09 -17.88 -2.41
N ASP A 152 -19.41 -19.14 -2.07
CA ASP A 152 -18.69 -19.91 -1.05
C ASP A 152 -17.21 -20.04 -1.37
N ARG A 153 -16.85 -20.09 -2.64
CA ARG A 153 -15.46 -20.15 -3.10
C ARG A 153 -14.69 -18.86 -2.79
N GLN A 154 -15.31 -17.69 -2.99
CA GLN A 154 -14.74 -16.40 -2.60
C GLN A 154 -14.57 -16.31 -1.08
N LEU A 155 -15.57 -16.77 -0.32
CA LEU A 155 -15.49 -16.82 1.15
C LEU A 155 -14.34 -17.74 1.60
N ALA A 156 -14.23 -18.93 1.03
CA ALA A 156 -13.16 -19.89 1.36
C ALA A 156 -11.75 -19.34 1.06
N MET A 157 -11.60 -18.55 0.00
CA MET A 157 -10.31 -17.90 -0.32
C MET A 157 -10.02 -16.70 0.58
N SER A 158 -11.05 -15.98 0.99
CA SER A 158 -10.87 -14.74 1.76
C SER A 158 -10.80 -14.97 3.27
N PHE A 159 -11.47 -16.01 3.78
CA PHE A 159 -11.58 -16.28 5.21
C PHE A 159 -10.38 -17.08 5.73
N PRO A 160 -9.63 -16.57 6.73
CA PRO A 160 -8.46 -17.26 7.28
C PRO A 160 -8.77 -18.30 8.35
N GLY A 161 -9.99 -18.29 8.95
CA GLY A 161 -10.42 -19.21 9.99
C GLY A 161 -11.10 -20.46 9.43
N LYS A 162 -11.68 -21.26 10.32
CA LYS A 162 -12.44 -22.47 9.96
C LYS A 162 -13.78 -22.53 10.70
N GLN A 163 -14.76 -23.07 10.02
CA GLN A 163 -16.04 -23.39 10.63
C GLN A 163 -15.88 -24.45 11.74
N GLY A 164 -16.57 -24.26 12.87
CA GLY A 164 -16.45 -25.08 14.07
C GLY A 164 -15.37 -24.64 15.07
N GLU A 165 -14.44 -23.78 14.68
CA GLU A 165 -13.43 -23.17 15.57
C GLU A 165 -13.99 -21.95 16.31
N LEU A 166 -13.22 -21.40 17.25
CA LEU A 166 -13.59 -20.17 17.97
C LEU A 166 -13.76 -19.03 16.98
N LEU A 167 -14.87 -18.29 17.11
CA LEU A 167 -15.11 -17.13 16.27
C LEU A 167 -14.21 -15.98 16.69
N ASN A 168 -13.28 -15.60 15.82
CA ASN A 168 -12.38 -14.47 15.99
C ASN A 168 -12.78 -13.32 15.06
N LEU A 169 -13.13 -12.18 15.63
CA LEU A 169 -13.52 -10.99 14.88
C LEU A 169 -12.41 -10.55 13.90
N ARG A 170 -11.12 -10.72 14.27
CA ARG A 170 -10.01 -10.31 13.41
C ARG A 170 -9.93 -11.12 12.12
N GLU A 171 -10.33 -12.39 12.17
CA GLU A 171 -10.44 -13.24 11.00
C GLU A 171 -11.59 -12.83 10.08
N ILE A 172 -12.73 -12.47 10.68
CA ILE A 172 -13.88 -11.96 9.92
C ILE A 172 -13.57 -10.62 9.27
N GLU A 173 -12.95 -9.70 10.02
CA GLU A 173 -12.50 -8.40 9.48
C GLU A 173 -11.49 -8.58 8.34
N GLN A 174 -10.56 -9.53 8.47
CA GLN A 174 -9.60 -9.84 7.41
C GLN A 174 -10.32 -10.37 6.15
N MET A 175 -11.31 -11.23 6.33
CA MET A 175 -12.14 -11.71 5.21
C MET A 175 -12.84 -10.55 4.51
N VAL A 176 -13.46 -9.64 5.26
CA VAL A 176 -14.12 -8.45 4.72
C VAL A 176 -13.13 -7.57 3.96
N ASP A 177 -11.91 -7.36 4.49
CA ASP A 177 -10.86 -6.63 3.78
C ASP A 177 -10.49 -7.30 2.46
N GLN A 178 -10.32 -8.63 2.45
CA GLN A 178 -9.98 -9.37 1.23
C GLN A 178 -11.10 -9.27 0.18
N LEU A 179 -12.36 -9.27 0.59
CA LEU A 179 -13.49 -9.06 -0.31
C LEU A 179 -13.55 -7.62 -0.82
N ASN A 180 -13.38 -6.62 0.06
CA ASN A 180 -13.43 -5.19 -0.28
C ASN A 180 -12.16 -4.68 -0.98
N ARG A 181 -11.09 -5.48 -1.02
CA ARG A 181 -9.95 -5.24 -1.90
C ARG A 181 -10.37 -5.12 -3.37
N LEU A 182 -11.48 -5.76 -3.71
CA LEU A 182 -12.12 -5.66 -5.02
C LEU A 182 -13.11 -4.49 -5.01
N PRO A 183 -12.90 -3.41 -5.79
CA PRO A 183 -13.80 -2.25 -5.83
C PRO A 183 -15.25 -2.56 -6.26
N SER A 184 -15.48 -3.74 -6.86
CA SER A 184 -16.82 -4.23 -7.17
C SER A 184 -17.60 -4.72 -5.95
N ASN A 185 -16.97 -4.82 -4.78
CA ASN A 185 -17.59 -5.23 -3.54
C ASN A 185 -17.71 -4.07 -2.55
N GLN A 186 -18.77 -4.12 -1.74
CA GLN A 186 -18.98 -3.34 -0.53
C GLN A 186 -19.48 -4.31 0.55
N ALA A 187 -18.63 -5.29 0.87
CA ALA A 187 -18.95 -6.36 1.78
C ALA A 187 -19.01 -5.85 3.22
N GLN A 188 -20.01 -6.29 3.96
CA GLN A 188 -20.21 -6.06 5.39
C GLN A 188 -20.59 -7.38 6.04
N MET A 189 -20.23 -7.54 7.33
CA MET A 189 -20.59 -8.72 8.09
C MET A 189 -21.73 -8.45 9.06
N GLU A 190 -22.56 -9.45 9.29
CA GLU A 190 -23.55 -9.48 10.35
C GLU A 190 -23.38 -10.76 11.17
N LEU A 191 -23.39 -10.62 12.49
CA LEU A 191 -23.29 -11.74 13.42
C LEU A 191 -24.68 -12.06 13.95
N ALA A 192 -25.08 -13.33 13.88
CA ALA A 192 -26.31 -13.84 14.43
C ALA A 192 -26.05 -15.03 15.36
N PRO A 193 -26.91 -15.29 16.36
CA PRO A 193 -26.84 -16.52 17.15
C PRO A 193 -27.01 -17.74 16.26
N GLY A 194 -26.16 -18.73 16.44
CA GLY A 194 -26.30 -20.05 15.84
C GLY A 194 -27.35 -20.94 16.58
N LYS A 195 -27.47 -22.18 16.16
CA LYS A 195 -28.39 -23.14 16.75
C LYS A 195 -27.83 -23.81 18.00
N ALA A 196 -26.51 -24.03 18.03
CA ALA A 196 -25.82 -24.62 19.17
C ALA A 196 -25.55 -23.58 20.28
N VAL A 197 -25.41 -24.01 21.52
CA VAL A 197 -24.98 -23.16 22.64
C VAL A 197 -23.59 -22.65 22.33
N GLY A 198 -23.42 -21.32 22.32
CA GLY A 198 -22.17 -20.68 21.89
C GLY A 198 -21.96 -20.63 20.37
N GLY A 199 -22.85 -21.22 19.57
CA GLY A 199 -22.81 -21.12 18.11
C GLY A 199 -23.07 -19.69 17.63
N SER A 200 -22.36 -19.27 16.59
CA SER A 200 -22.53 -17.98 15.94
C SER A 200 -22.53 -18.15 14.43
N ASP A 201 -23.50 -17.54 13.77
CA ASP A 201 -23.60 -17.49 12.32
C ASP A 201 -23.06 -16.15 11.81
N VAL A 202 -22.22 -16.20 10.77
CA VAL A 202 -21.72 -15.03 10.08
C VAL A 202 -22.38 -14.93 8.71
N LEU A 203 -23.13 -13.85 8.50
CA LEU A 203 -23.75 -13.53 7.22
C LEU A 203 -22.98 -12.36 6.57
N VAL A 204 -22.46 -12.60 5.37
CA VAL A 204 -21.77 -11.56 4.59
C VAL A 204 -22.76 -10.92 3.63
N LYS A 205 -23.11 -9.66 3.91
CA LYS A 205 -23.89 -8.80 3.01
C LYS A 205 -22.94 -8.09 2.05
N ASN A 206 -23.38 -7.83 0.84
CA ASN A 206 -22.62 -7.09 -0.15
C ASN A 206 -23.56 -6.32 -1.07
N THR A 207 -23.11 -5.16 -1.52
CA THR A 207 -23.76 -4.42 -2.61
C THR A 207 -22.87 -4.54 -3.84
N PRO A 208 -23.10 -5.54 -4.73
CA PRO A 208 -22.22 -5.79 -5.85
C PRO A 208 -22.26 -4.64 -6.84
N GLN A 209 -21.09 -4.23 -7.28
CA GLN A 209 -20.89 -3.27 -8.36
C GLN A 209 -20.41 -3.99 -9.61
N LYS A 210 -20.29 -3.26 -10.74
CA LYS A 210 -19.74 -3.77 -11.98
C LYS A 210 -18.34 -4.38 -11.76
N PRO A 211 -18.08 -5.64 -12.12
CA PRO A 211 -16.82 -6.32 -11.79
C PRO A 211 -15.66 -5.91 -12.69
N TRP A 212 -15.89 -5.14 -13.72
CA TRP A 212 -14.86 -4.64 -14.62
C TRP A 212 -14.98 -3.13 -14.80
N ARG A 213 -13.84 -2.48 -14.97
CA ARG A 213 -13.69 -1.06 -15.20
C ARG A 213 -12.69 -0.85 -16.31
N VAL A 214 -13.05 -0.04 -17.31
CA VAL A 214 -12.18 0.37 -18.40
C VAL A 214 -11.86 1.84 -18.23
N GLY A 215 -10.58 2.20 -18.37
CA GLY A 215 -10.12 3.57 -18.34
C GLY A 215 -9.39 3.94 -19.63
N LEU A 216 -9.55 5.17 -20.07
CA LEU A 216 -8.74 5.80 -21.11
C LEU A 216 -8.17 7.08 -20.53
N SER A 217 -6.88 7.32 -20.76
CA SER A 217 -6.20 8.51 -20.25
C SER A 217 -5.43 9.24 -21.34
N ARG A 218 -5.33 10.56 -21.16
CA ARG A 218 -4.50 11.44 -21.96
C ARG A 218 -3.70 12.34 -21.04
N HIS A 219 -2.37 12.35 -21.16
CA HIS A 219 -1.51 13.18 -20.31
C HIS A 219 -0.21 13.55 -21.01
N ASN A 220 0.52 14.52 -20.47
CA ASN A 220 1.83 14.94 -20.96
C ASN A 220 2.99 14.55 -20.00
N GLY A 221 2.84 13.46 -19.25
CA GLY A 221 3.84 12.97 -18.30
C GLY A 221 5.04 12.23 -18.94
N GLY A 222 5.03 12.00 -20.26
CA GLY A 222 6.14 11.39 -20.99
C GLY A 222 7.37 12.30 -21.09
N GLN A 223 8.48 11.75 -21.63
CA GLN A 223 9.71 12.49 -21.86
C GLN A 223 9.71 13.14 -23.24
N ARG A 224 10.40 14.29 -23.39
CA ARG A 224 10.58 14.93 -24.71
C ARG A 224 11.34 14.05 -25.69
N SER A 225 12.25 13.21 -25.21
CA SER A 225 13.08 12.34 -26.05
C SER A 225 12.31 11.19 -26.68
N THR A 226 11.28 10.65 -26.01
CA THR A 226 10.52 9.47 -26.45
C THR A 226 9.06 9.76 -26.79
N GLY A 227 8.56 10.95 -26.47
CA GLY A 227 7.18 11.39 -26.67
C GLY A 227 6.57 11.89 -25.37
N GLU A 228 6.41 13.21 -25.26
CA GLU A 228 5.88 13.86 -24.08
C GLU A 228 4.40 13.56 -23.86
N GLN A 229 3.65 13.54 -24.94
CA GLN A 229 2.22 13.30 -24.96
C GLN A 229 1.93 11.80 -24.98
N GLN A 230 1.10 11.33 -24.07
CA GLN A 230 0.81 9.92 -23.88
C GLN A 230 -0.69 9.62 -23.92
N TRP A 231 -1.06 8.51 -24.52
CA TRP A 231 -2.34 7.84 -24.33
C TRP A 231 -2.16 6.66 -23.39
N GLY A 232 -3.14 6.43 -22.55
CA GLY A 232 -3.19 5.24 -21.69
C GLY A 232 -4.54 4.55 -21.82
N ALA A 233 -4.52 3.22 -21.66
CA ALA A 233 -5.71 2.40 -21.53
C ALA A 233 -5.55 1.46 -20.34
N SER A 234 -6.62 1.20 -19.61
CA SER A 234 -6.63 0.28 -18.46
C SER A 234 -7.88 -0.58 -18.47
N LEU A 235 -7.73 -1.82 -17.99
CA LEU A 235 -8.82 -2.74 -17.66
C LEU A 235 -8.54 -3.31 -16.28
N ASP A 236 -9.42 -3.06 -15.34
CA ASP A 236 -9.44 -3.76 -14.06
C ASP A 236 -10.60 -4.73 -14.04
N TRP A 237 -10.35 -5.99 -13.74
CA TRP A 237 -11.34 -7.05 -13.68
C TRP A 237 -11.27 -7.74 -12.32
N ASP A 238 -12.32 -7.54 -11.54
CA ASP A 238 -12.47 -8.13 -10.23
C ASP A 238 -13.06 -9.54 -10.35
N ASN A 239 -12.46 -10.47 -9.64
CA ASN A 239 -12.92 -11.85 -9.48
C ASN A 239 -13.03 -12.66 -10.80
N PRO A 240 -12.07 -12.56 -11.76
CA PRO A 240 -12.15 -13.28 -13.04
C PRO A 240 -12.22 -14.81 -12.90
N LEU A 241 -11.59 -15.39 -11.88
CA LEU A 241 -11.58 -16.84 -11.64
C LEU A 241 -12.53 -17.27 -10.51
N GLY A 242 -13.26 -16.35 -9.89
CA GLY A 242 -14.15 -16.66 -8.77
C GLY A 242 -13.41 -16.92 -7.45
N LEU A 243 -12.18 -16.43 -7.29
CA LEU A 243 -11.28 -16.66 -6.15
C LEU A 243 -11.10 -15.40 -5.28
N ALA A 244 -11.97 -14.42 -5.42
CA ALA A 244 -11.76 -13.06 -4.90
C ALA A 244 -10.45 -12.43 -5.45
N ASP A 245 -10.04 -12.84 -6.63
CA ASP A 245 -8.84 -12.44 -7.33
C ASP A 245 -9.07 -11.15 -8.14
N GLN A 246 -7.99 -10.49 -8.57
CA GLN A 246 -8.05 -9.28 -9.37
C GLN A 246 -7.02 -9.33 -10.49
N LEU A 247 -7.45 -8.99 -11.70
CA LEU A 247 -6.61 -8.78 -12.85
C LEU A 247 -6.64 -7.31 -13.25
N SER A 248 -5.47 -6.69 -13.35
CA SER A 248 -5.32 -5.34 -13.90
C SER A 248 -4.41 -5.38 -15.12
N LEU A 249 -4.89 -4.82 -16.22
CA LEU A 249 -4.12 -4.63 -17.46
C LEU A 249 -4.02 -3.13 -17.71
N ARG A 250 -2.83 -2.65 -18.03
CA ARG A 250 -2.57 -1.26 -18.41
C ARG A 250 -1.67 -1.22 -19.62
N GLY A 251 -1.91 -0.28 -20.51
CA GLY A 251 -1.07 -0.02 -21.67
C GLY A 251 -0.95 1.47 -21.93
N GLY A 252 0.23 1.90 -22.35
CA GLY A 252 0.51 3.27 -22.73
C GLY A 252 1.20 3.35 -24.07
N HIS A 253 0.97 4.41 -24.80
CA HIS A 253 1.63 4.71 -26.06
C HIS A 253 1.77 6.23 -26.21
N ASP A 254 2.91 6.67 -26.75
CA ASP A 254 3.05 8.07 -27.09
C ASP A 254 1.98 8.50 -28.12
N ALA A 255 1.64 9.77 -28.09
CA ALA A 255 0.67 10.37 -28.99
C ALA A 255 1.34 11.35 -29.95
N VAL A 256 2.58 11.07 -30.30
CA VAL A 256 3.41 11.89 -31.21
C VAL A 256 3.38 11.30 -32.60
N SER A 257 3.21 12.12 -33.63
CA SER A 257 3.27 11.70 -35.04
C SER A 257 4.69 11.56 -35.58
N ASP A 258 5.72 11.78 -34.76
CA ASP A 258 7.12 11.67 -35.15
C ASP A 258 7.59 10.22 -35.06
N HIS A 259 7.69 9.54 -36.20
CA HIS A 259 8.17 8.15 -36.31
C HIS A 259 9.59 7.91 -35.76
N GLN A 260 10.32 8.96 -35.37
CA GLN A 260 11.68 8.87 -34.83
C GLN A 260 11.68 8.78 -33.30
N LYS A 261 10.52 9.03 -32.69
CA LYS A 261 10.30 8.92 -31.25
C LYS A 261 9.14 7.97 -31.01
N THR A 262 9.25 7.14 -30.01
CA THR A 262 8.14 6.34 -29.52
C THR A 262 8.40 5.92 -28.09
N SER A 263 7.34 5.78 -27.32
CA SER A 263 7.32 5.15 -26.01
C SER A 263 6.07 4.29 -25.92
N ARG A 264 6.26 3.02 -25.61
CA ARG A 264 5.16 2.07 -25.40
C ARG A 264 5.42 1.31 -24.12
N ASN A 265 4.41 1.18 -23.29
CA ASN A 265 4.46 0.32 -22.12
C ASN A 265 3.22 -0.55 -22.01
N SER A 266 3.38 -1.71 -21.41
CA SER A 266 2.29 -2.59 -21.02
C SER A 266 2.56 -3.19 -19.65
N MET A 267 1.51 -3.40 -18.87
CA MET A 267 1.57 -3.94 -17.53
C MET A 267 0.41 -4.91 -17.31
N LEU A 268 0.72 -6.04 -16.69
CA LEU A 268 -0.23 -6.99 -16.15
C LEU A 268 0.03 -7.09 -14.64
N ASN A 269 -1.01 -7.01 -13.84
CA ASN A 269 -0.96 -7.30 -12.42
C ASN A 269 -2.07 -8.28 -12.08
N TYR A 270 -1.73 -9.39 -11.43
CA TYR A 270 -2.68 -10.37 -10.95
C TYR A 270 -2.49 -10.59 -9.46
N SER A 271 -3.56 -10.50 -8.69
CA SER A 271 -3.54 -10.59 -7.24
C SER A 271 -4.56 -11.61 -6.75
N LEU A 272 -4.12 -12.51 -5.89
CA LEU A 272 -4.89 -13.65 -5.37
C LEU A 272 -4.81 -13.67 -3.84
N PRO A 273 -5.92 -13.52 -3.11
CA PRO A 273 -5.95 -13.66 -1.66
C PRO A 273 -6.01 -15.12 -1.22
N PHE A 274 -5.48 -15.40 -0.04
CA PHE A 274 -5.68 -16.65 0.66
C PHE A 274 -5.66 -16.41 2.18
N GLY A 275 -6.80 -16.10 2.76
CA GLY A 275 -6.95 -15.75 4.17
C GLY A 275 -6.05 -14.58 4.59
N TRP A 276 -5.04 -14.86 5.43
CA TRP A 276 -4.04 -13.87 5.84
C TRP A 276 -3.00 -13.54 4.77
N TRP A 277 -2.97 -14.28 3.67
CA TRP A 277 -1.97 -14.15 2.61
C TRP A 277 -2.54 -13.44 1.39
N ASN A 278 -1.67 -12.79 0.66
CA ASN A 278 -1.94 -12.27 -0.67
C ASN A 278 -0.76 -12.55 -1.59
N LEU A 279 -0.99 -13.22 -2.71
CA LEU A 279 0.00 -13.47 -3.75
C LEU A 279 -0.23 -12.47 -4.88
N THR A 280 0.81 -11.77 -5.30
CA THR A 280 0.75 -10.83 -6.41
C THR A 280 1.83 -11.16 -7.43
N TYR A 281 1.44 -11.28 -8.68
CA TYR A 281 2.34 -11.35 -9.83
C TYR A 281 2.18 -10.10 -10.68
N SER A 282 3.31 -9.47 -11.03
CA SER A 282 3.36 -8.31 -11.91
C SER A 282 4.30 -8.57 -13.06
N TYR A 283 3.85 -8.26 -14.26
CA TYR A 283 4.65 -8.20 -15.48
C TYR A 283 4.60 -6.79 -16.05
N THR A 284 5.75 -6.25 -16.43
CA THR A 284 5.84 -4.96 -17.11
C THR A 284 6.78 -5.08 -18.28
N GLU A 285 6.39 -4.53 -19.41
CA GLU A 285 7.19 -4.42 -20.62
C GLU A 285 7.17 -2.98 -21.11
N SER A 286 8.30 -2.47 -21.55
CA SER A 286 8.39 -1.16 -22.19
C SER A 286 9.36 -1.18 -23.37
N GLU A 287 9.04 -0.40 -24.38
CA GLU A 287 9.86 -0.19 -25.57
C GLU A 287 9.98 1.31 -25.82
N TYR A 288 11.15 1.74 -26.27
CA TYR A 288 11.34 3.12 -26.66
C TYR A 288 12.19 3.28 -27.92
N ARG A 289 11.96 4.39 -28.59
CA ARG A 289 12.81 4.92 -29.64
C ARG A 289 13.02 6.42 -29.40
N SER A 290 14.25 6.84 -29.52
CA SER A 290 14.62 8.25 -29.40
C SER A 290 15.76 8.59 -30.36
N ARG A 291 16.01 9.89 -30.51
CA ARG A 291 17.21 10.40 -31.13
C ARG A 291 18.10 11.05 -30.09
N ALA A 292 19.35 10.62 -30.04
CA ALA A 292 20.41 11.34 -29.34
C ALA A 292 21.22 12.16 -30.34
N GLU A 293 21.69 13.30 -29.92
CA GLU A 293 22.57 14.17 -30.68
C GLU A 293 23.88 14.34 -29.92
N ALA A 294 24.99 14.02 -30.58
CA ALA A 294 26.34 14.27 -30.04
C ALA A 294 27.27 14.71 -31.18
N ASN A 295 28.04 15.78 -30.97
CA ASN A 295 28.98 16.32 -31.94
C ASN A 295 28.36 16.55 -33.34
N ASN A 296 27.16 17.09 -33.41
CA ASN A 296 26.36 17.32 -34.63
C ASN A 296 25.93 16.05 -35.40
N PHE A 297 26.15 14.86 -34.83
CA PHE A 297 25.60 13.60 -35.37
C PHE A 297 24.34 13.21 -34.61
N LYS A 298 23.33 12.73 -35.35
CA LYS A 298 22.08 12.24 -34.79
C LYS A 298 22.09 10.72 -34.84
N PHE A 299 21.95 10.10 -33.67
CA PHE A 299 21.93 8.64 -33.52
C PHE A 299 20.53 8.17 -33.16
N LYS A 300 20.11 7.08 -33.76
CA LYS A 300 18.92 6.35 -33.34
C LYS A 300 19.25 5.57 -32.07
N GLN A 301 18.51 5.81 -31.00
CA GLN A 301 18.53 5.00 -29.80
C GLN A 301 17.24 4.21 -29.68
N THR A 302 17.34 2.92 -29.40
CA THR A 302 16.19 2.05 -29.13
C THR A 302 16.48 1.19 -27.92
N GLY A 303 15.43 0.68 -27.29
CA GLY A 303 15.59 -0.29 -26.23
C GLY A 303 14.25 -0.86 -25.79
N ASP A 304 14.37 -1.98 -25.09
CA ASP A 304 13.28 -2.68 -24.44
C ASP A 304 13.64 -3.01 -23.00
N SER A 305 12.63 -3.10 -22.16
CA SER A 305 12.75 -3.62 -20.81
C SER A 305 11.60 -4.55 -20.49
N GLN A 306 11.90 -5.62 -19.75
CA GLN A 306 10.92 -6.59 -19.26
C GLN A 306 11.17 -6.83 -17.78
N SER A 307 10.14 -6.77 -16.96
CA SER A 307 10.22 -7.03 -15.53
C SER A 307 9.14 -8.02 -15.10
N HIS A 308 9.56 -9.02 -14.34
CA HIS A 308 8.68 -9.98 -13.66
C HIS A 308 8.87 -9.84 -12.16
N GLN A 309 7.78 -9.79 -11.41
CA GLN A 309 7.82 -9.75 -9.96
C GLN A 309 6.76 -10.68 -9.38
N LEU A 310 7.17 -11.53 -8.46
CA LEU A 310 6.28 -12.35 -7.64
C LEU A 310 6.45 -11.94 -6.18
N ARG A 311 5.35 -11.54 -5.53
CA ARG A 311 5.34 -11.11 -4.13
C ARG A 311 4.30 -11.89 -3.35
N LEU A 312 4.70 -12.40 -2.20
CA LEU A 312 3.85 -13.00 -1.19
C LEU A 312 3.83 -12.10 0.04
N GLU A 313 2.65 -11.67 0.45
CA GLU A 313 2.44 -10.84 1.63
C GLU A 313 1.56 -11.59 2.64
N ARG A 314 1.87 -11.48 3.94
CA ARG A 314 1.10 -12.03 5.04
C ARG A 314 0.79 -10.96 6.08
N VAL A 315 -0.47 -10.81 6.43
CA VAL A 315 -0.88 -10.03 7.60
C VAL A 315 -0.53 -10.83 8.86
N VAL A 316 0.33 -10.26 9.71
CA VAL A 316 0.84 -10.91 10.93
C VAL A 316 0.25 -10.30 12.20
N HIS A 317 -0.25 -9.08 12.10
CA HIS A 317 -0.97 -8.40 13.18
C HIS A 317 -2.10 -7.55 12.61
N ARG A 318 -3.25 -7.61 13.27
CA ARG A 318 -4.43 -6.79 12.98
C ARG A 318 -5.19 -6.49 14.27
N ASP A 319 -5.52 -5.24 14.48
CA ASP A 319 -6.46 -4.78 15.50
C ASP A 319 -7.42 -3.73 14.92
N ALA A 320 -8.22 -3.08 15.78
CA ALA A 320 -9.19 -2.08 15.33
C ALA A 320 -8.56 -0.80 14.75
N LEU A 321 -7.26 -0.56 14.97
CA LEU A 321 -6.57 0.68 14.63
C LEU A 321 -5.35 0.45 13.73
N SER A 322 -4.83 -0.78 13.66
CA SER A 322 -3.58 -1.05 12.98
C SER A 322 -3.55 -2.41 12.28
N LYS A 323 -2.70 -2.48 11.26
CA LYS A 323 -2.44 -3.68 10.47
C LYS A 323 -0.95 -3.75 10.16
N THR A 324 -0.33 -4.91 10.40
CA THR A 324 1.08 -5.15 10.07
C THR A 324 1.18 -6.34 9.15
N SER A 325 1.92 -6.21 8.07
CA SER A 325 2.20 -7.31 7.15
C SER A 325 3.70 -7.48 6.90
N LEU A 326 4.10 -8.72 6.64
CA LEU A 326 5.41 -9.09 6.16
C LEU A 326 5.29 -9.53 4.72
N SER A 327 6.26 -9.17 3.89
CA SER A 327 6.30 -9.61 2.51
C SER A 327 7.66 -10.19 2.13
N THR A 328 7.63 -11.16 1.21
CA THR A 328 8.80 -11.67 0.52
C THR A 328 8.50 -11.78 -0.96
N GLY A 329 9.51 -11.67 -1.79
CA GLY A 329 9.33 -11.76 -3.23
C GLY A 329 10.62 -11.95 -3.98
N VAL A 330 10.46 -12.19 -5.27
CA VAL A 330 11.55 -12.21 -6.24
C VAL A 330 11.18 -11.33 -7.42
N ALA A 331 12.16 -10.61 -7.95
CA ALA A 331 11.99 -9.82 -9.17
C ALA A 331 13.10 -10.14 -10.16
N TYR A 332 12.76 -10.11 -11.43
CA TYR A 332 13.67 -10.22 -12.56
C TYR A 332 13.48 -9.03 -13.47
N LEU A 333 14.56 -8.40 -13.87
CA LEU A 333 14.59 -7.28 -14.80
C LEU A 333 15.59 -7.55 -15.91
N ARG A 334 15.13 -7.42 -17.15
CA ARG A 334 15.97 -7.42 -18.35
C ARG A 334 15.82 -6.08 -19.05
N THR A 335 16.94 -5.46 -19.41
CA THR A 335 16.97 -4.25 -20.23
C THR A 335 17.93 -4.46 -21.38
N ASN A 336 17.54 -4.06 -22.59
CA ASN A 336 18.39 -4.00 -23.76
C ASN A 336 18.38 -2.59 -24.33
N ASN A 337 19.54 -2.06 -24.65
CA ASN A 337 19.69 -0.74 -25.26
C ASN A 337 20.59 -0.82 -26.47
N PHE A 338 20.27 -0.06 -27.49
CA PHE A 338 20.97 -0.06 -28.78
C PHE A 338 21.21 1.38 -29.27
N ILE A 339 22.33 1.57 -29.94
CA ILE A 339 22.61 2.75 -30.79
C ILE A 339 22.86 2.24 -32.20
N GLU A 340 22.14 2.78 -33.21
CA GLU A 340 22.21 2.35 -34.60
C GLU A 340 22.20 0.81 -34.75
N ASP A 341 21.28 0.16 -34.02
CA ASP A 341 21.11 -1.28 -33.95
C ASP A 341 22.28 -2.08 -33.29
N SER A 342 23.34 -1.40 -32.83
CA SER A 342 24.44 -2.00 -32.07
C SER A 342 24.10 -2.02 -30.57
N LYS A 343 24.14 -3.21 -29.96
CA LYS A 343 23.81 -3.39 -28.53
C LYS A 343 24.82 -2.71 -27.62
N LEU A 344 24.32 -1.92 -26.70
CA LEU A 344 25.13 -1.26 -25.66
C LEU A 344 25.26 -2.19 -24.44
N ALA A 345 26.39 -2.87 -24.30
CA ALA A 345 26.63 -3.83 -23.22
C ALA A 345 26.54 -3.19 -21.83
N LEU A 346 27.02 -1.95 -21.63
CA LEU A 346 27.06 -1.26 -20.34
C LEU A 346 25.68 -0.86 -19.80
N SER A 347 24.69 -0.62 -20.67
CA SER A 347 23.32 -0.25 -20.29
C SER A 347 22.30 -1.36 -20.49
N SER A 348 22.75 -2.51 -21.01
CA SER A 348 21.91 -3.71 -21.19
C SER A 348 22.17 -4.66 -20.04
N ASN A 349 21.15 -4.93 -19.20
CA ASN A 349 21.31 -5.64 -17.94
C ASN A 349 20.28 -6.76 -17.79
N ARG A 350 20.67 -7.80 -17.07
CA ARG A 350 19.79 -8.86 -16.55
C ARG A 350 20.04 -8.96 -15.06
N LEU A 351 19.08 -8.52 -14.27
CA LEU A 351 19.19 -8.43 -12.81
C LEU A 351 18.08 -9.25 -12.18
N SER A 352 18.40 -9.95 -11.10
CA SER A 352 17.41 -10.58 -10.24
C SER A 352 17.62 -10.18 -8.81
N GLU A 353 16.56 -10.00 -8.07
CA GLU A 353 16.63 -9.64 -6.66
C GLU A 353 15.64 -10.45 -5.81
N ALA A 354 16.05 -10.79 -4.60
CA ALA A 354 15.18 -11.19 -3.53
C ALA A 354 14.73 -9.96 -2.75
N GLN A 355 13.46 -9.91 -2.41
CA GLN A 355 12.83 -8.77 -1.75
C GLN A 355 12.22 -9.20 -0.43
N PHE A 356 12.42 -8.39 0.62
CA PHE A 356 11.81 -8.54 1.92
C PHE A 356 11.23 -7.21 2.36
N GLY A 357 10.05 -7.24 2.99
CA GLY A 357 9.38 -6.01 3.39
C GLY A 357 8.56 -6.19 4.66
N ILE A 358 8.41 -5.07 5.38
CA ILE A 358 7.53 -4.91 6.52
C ILE A 358 6.66 -3.69 6.23
N ASN A 359 5.36 -3.86 6.30
CA ASN A 359 4.40 -2.76 6.24
C ASN A 359 3.66 -2.65 7.56
N HIS A 360 3.52 -1.42 8.07
CA HIS A 360 2.70 -1.12 9.24
C HIS A 360 1.82 0.09 8.95
N GLY A 361 0.51 -0.13 8.92
CA GLY A 361 -0.49 0.91 8.80
C GLY A 361 -1.23 1.14 10.11
N ARG A 362 -1.50 2.42 10.45
CA ARG A 362 -2.20 2.79 11.69
C ARG A 362 -3.11 4.00 11.50
N ARG A 363 -4.30 3.90 12.06
CA ARG A 363 -5.23 5.02 12.25
C ARG A 363 -4.91 5.73 13.57
N ILE A 364 -4.69 7.05 13.52
CA ILE A 364 -4.37 7.89 14.68
C ILE A 364 -5.43 9.00 14.75
N GLY A 365 -6.51 8.76 15.50
CA GLY A 365 -7.68 9.65 15.49
C GLY A 365 -8.32 9.73 14.11
N SER A 366 -8.31 10.91 13.49
CA SER A 366 -8.79 11.16 12.13
C SER A 366 -7.69 11.00 11.08
N SER A 367 -6.44 10.80 11.46
CA SER A 367 -5.32 10.66 10.53
C SER A 367 -4.92 9.20 10.31
N PHE A 368 -4.18 8.98 9.22
CA PHE A 368 -3.72 7.66 8.77
C PHE A 368 -2.23 7.73 8.49
N LEU A 369 -1.48 6.78 9.05
CA LEU A 369 -0.05 6.63 8.89
C LEU A 369 0.25 5.26 8.33
N ASN A 370 1.08 5.19 7.29
CA ASN A 370 1.60 3.95 6.75
C ASN A 370 3.12 4.02 6.65
N ILE A 371 3.80 2.95 7.05
CA ILE A 371 5.26 2.80 7.03
C ILE A 371 5.60 1.52 6.30
N ASP A 372 6.41 1.62 5.26
CA ASP A 372 6.99 0.50 4.53
C ASP A 372 8.50 0.50 4.71
N LEU A 373 9.06 -0.62 5.14
CA LEU A 373 10.49 -0.88 5.18
C LEU A 373 10.81 -2.04 4.25
N GLY A 374 11.83 -1.90 3.43
CA GLY A 374 12.23 -2.91 2.45
C GLY A 374 13.72 -3.19 2.46
N MET A 375 14.09 -4.43 2.18
CA MET A 375 15.44 -4.86 1.87
C MET A 375 15.41 -5.62 0.54
N GLN A 376 16.35 -5.36 -0.33
CA GLN A 376 16.49 -6.00 -1.64
C GLN A 376 17.93 -6.43 -1.83
N ASP A 377 18.10 -7.73 -2.11
CA ASP A 377 19.40 -8.34 -2.36
C ASP A 377 19.48 -8.84 -3.81
N GLY A 378 20.49 -8.41 -4.55
CA GLY A 378 20.80 -8.94 -5.87
C GLY A 378 21.19 -10.42 -5.78
N ILE A 379 20.52 -11.26 -6.58
CA ILE A 379 20.74 -12.70 -6.61
C ILE A 379 21.10 -13.18 -8.02
N GLY A 380 21.77 -14.34 -8.15
CA GLY A 380 22.15 -14.92 -9.44
C GLY A 380 21.13 -15.92 -10.00
N ALA A 381 19.85 -15.74 -9.69
CA ALA A 381 18.77 -16.58 -10.21
C ALA A 381 18.30 -16.11 -11.60
N PHE A 382 17.57 -16.95 -12.34
CA PHE A 382 16.93 -16.63 -13.62
C PHE A 382 17.88 -16.08 -14.69
N ASP A 383 19.08 -16.64 -14.81
CA ASP A 383 20.11 -16.22 -15.78
C ASP A 383 20.53 -14.72 -15.64
N ALA A 384 20.47 -14.20 -14.40
CA ALA A 384 20.92 -12.85 -14.08
C ALA A 384 22.45 -12.76 -14.12
N GLN A 385 22.95 -11.54 -14.36
CA GLN A 385 24.37 -11.23 -14.24
C GLN A 385 24.89 -11.60 -12.85
N ALA A 386 26.10 -12.16 -12.81
CA ALA A 386 26.73 -12.63 -11.58
C ALA A 386 27.94 -11.79 -11.18
N ASN A 387 28.20 -10.65 -11.85
CA ASN A 387 29.33 -9.79 -11.53
C ASN A 387 29.21 -9.28 -10.09
N HIS A 388 30.29 -9.48 -9.38
CA HIS A 388 30.48 -8.99 -8.03
C HIS A 388 31.75 -8.15 -8.03
N HIS A 389 31.60 -6.85 -7.87
CA HIS A 389 32.70 -5.88 -7.89
C HIS A 389 32.67 -5.01 -6.61
N PRO A 390 32.91 -5.60 -5.45
CA PRO A 390 32.74 -4.87 -4.21
C PRO A 390 33.66 -3.65 -4.16
N ARG A 391 33.07 -2.48 -4.07
CA ARG A 391 33.73 -1.18 -3.77
C ARG A 391 34.79 -0.70 -4.78
N ASN A 392 34.76 -1.13 -6.02
CA ASN A 392 35.69 -0.69 -7.06
C ASN A 392 35.12 0.38 -8.03
N GLY A 393 33.91 0.87 -7.76
CA GLY A 393 33.23 1.88 -8.59
C GLY A 393 32.46 1.34 -9.78
N GLN A 394 32.45 0.03 -9.98
CA GLN A 394 31.62 -0.63 -10.99
C GLN A 394 30.29 -1.08 -10.38
N ALA A 395 29.24 -1.07 -11.19
CA ALA A 395 27.93 -1.53 -10.75
C ALA A 395 27.94 -3.05 -10.42
N ASP A 396 27.37 -3.38 -9.28
CA ASP A 396 27.35 -4.72 -8.71
C ASP A 396 25.97 -5.38 -8.90
N ALA A 397 25.94 -6.60 -9.46
CA ALA A 397 24.71 -7.39 -9.56
C ALA A 397 24.34 -8.10 -8.26
N ARG A 398 25.25 -8.17 -7.29
CA ARG A 398 25.08 -8.72 -5.95
C ARG A 398 24.93 -7.62 -4.90
N TYR A 399 24.30 -6.52 -5.28
CA TYR A 399 24.06 -5.39 -4.41
C TYR A 399 23.09 -5.71 -3.27
N ARG A 400 23.18 -4.90 -2.20
CA ARG A 400 22.15 -4.78 -1.17
C ARG A 400 21.66 -3.34 -1.08
N LYS A 401 20.35 -3.17 -1.06
CA LYS A 401 19.74 -1.87 -0.81
C LYS A 401 18.60 -1.95 0.18
N TYR A 402 18.43 -0.89 0.93
CA TYR A 402 17.34 -0.68 1.88
C TYR A 402 16.46 0.45 1.39
N THR A 403 15.16 0.28 1.58
CA THR A 403 14.16 1.30 1.25
C THR A 403 13.27 1.57 2.44
N ALA A 404 12.86 2.82 2.61
CA ALA A 404 11.90 3.22 3.61
C ALA A 404 10.93 4.21 3.00
N THR A 405 9.62 3.99 3.21
CA THR A 405 8.57 4.91 2.76
C THR A 405 7.62 5.15 3.93
N VAL A 406 7.32 6.42 4.17
CA VAL A 406 6.33 6.86 5.16
C VAL A 406 5.30 7.69 4.44
N SER A 407 4.04 7.32 4.55
CA SER A 407 2.92 8.11 4.02
C SER A 407 1.94 8.46 5.14
N TYR A 408 1.46 9.69 5.11
CA TYR A 408 0.56 10.24 6.10
C TYR A 408 -0.58 10.99 5.42
N LEU A 409 -1.79 10.82 5.95
CA LEU A 409 -2.99 11.50 5.47
C LEU A 409 -3.78 12.03 6.66
N TYR A 410 -4.09 13.32 6.64
CA TYR A 410 -4.92 14.00 7.64
C TYR A 410 -6.05 14.77 6.97
N PRO A 411 -7.26 14.20 6.88
CA PRO A 411 -8.45 14.93 6.48
C PRO A 411 -8.98 15.77 7.65
N PHE A 412 -9.32 17.02 7.39
CA PHE A 412 -9.85 17.94 8.39
C PHE A 412 -10.80 18.95 7.78
N LYS A 413 -11.55 19.66 8.63
CA LYS A 413 -12.39 20.77 8.23
C LYS A 413 -11.87 22.07 8.84
N LEU A 414 -11.79 23.11 8.03
CA LEU A 414 -11.43 24.45 8.46
C LEU A 414 -12.43 25.45 7.87
N TRP A 415 -13.08 26.23 8.73
CA TRP A 415 -14.16 27.17 8.35
C TRP A 415 -15.29 26.55 7.52
N GLY A 416 -15.60 25.27 7.80
CA GLY A 416 -16.62 24.51 7.07
C GLY A 416 -16.16 23.87 5.76
N GLU A 417 -14.94 24.20 5.30
CA GLU A 417 -14.34 23.64 4.09
C GLU A 417 -13.66 22.31 4.36
N SER A 418 -13.71 21.41 3.39
CA SER A 418 -13.02 20.12 3.45
C SER A 418 -11.59 20.25 2.93
N LEU A 419 -10.64 19.99 3.80
CA LEU A 419 -9.21 19.95 3.48
C LEU A 419 -8.62 18.59 3.80
N SER A 420 -7.54 18.27 3.13
CA SER A 420 -6.68 17.14 3.49
C SER A 420 -5.22 17.51 3.33
N PHE A 421 -4.42 17.15 4.30
CA PHE A 421 -2.97 17.21 4.21
C PHE A 421 -2.43 15.81 3.97
N SER A 422 -1.65 15.63 2.92
CA SER A 422 -0.95 14.39 2.64
C SER A 422 0.56 14.63 2.58
N SER A 423 1.32 13.68 3.11
CA SER A 423 2.77 13.72 3.13
C SER A 423 3.32 12.34 2.76
N LEU A 424 4.28 12.28 1.85
CA LEU A 424 4.98 11.08 1.44
C LEU A 424 6.48 11.33 1.50
N MET A 425 7.18 10.57 2.32
CA MET A 425 8.63 10.53 2.37
C MET A 425 9.11 9.15 1.95
N THR A 426 10.02 9.07 1.01
CA THR A 426 10.66 7.81 0.61
C THR A 426 12.16 7.99 0.46
N GLY A 427 12.90 6.96 0.82
CA GLY A 427 14.36 6.95 0.74
C GLY A 427 14.90 5.57 0.40
N GLN A 428 16.11 5.58 -0.15
CA GLN A 428 16.89 4.41 -0.49
C GLN A 428 18.32 4.59 0.02
N HIS A 429 18.90 3.51 0.52
CA HIS A 429 20.30 3.46 0.92
C HIS A 429 20.96 2.19 0.38
N SER A 430 22.14 2.34 -0.22
CA SER A 430 22.99 1.24 -0.64
C SER A 430 24.46 1.63 -0.45
N GLU A 431 25.26 0.70 0.04
CA GLU A 431 26.72 0.84 0.06
C GLU A 431 27.37 0.35 -1.25
N ASP A 432 26.62 -0.37 -2.06
CA ASP A 432 27.06 -0.89 -3.36
C ASP A 432 26.74 0.11 -4.47
N VAL A 433 27.54 0.10 -5.53
CA VAL A 433 27.23 0.84 -6.75
C VAL A 433 26.16 0.08 -7.52
N LEU A 434 25.02 0.73 -7.73
CA LEU A 434 23.85 0.13 -8.36
C LEU A 434 23.84 0.33 -9.87
N PHE A 435 23.30 -0.63 -10.59
CA PHE A 435 22.91 -0.42 -11.99
C PHE A 435 21.83 0.66 -12.09
N SER A 436 21.83 1.43 -13.17
CA SER A 436 20.90 2.56 -13.35
C SER A 436 19.43 2.26 -13.07
N PRO A 437 18.86 1.10 -13.45
CA PRO A 437 17.47 0.77 -13.11
C PRO A 437 17.20 0.60 -11.62
N GLN A 438 18.22 0.41 -10.78
CA GLN A 438 18.10 0.19 -9.34
C GLN A 438 18.37 1.44 -8.50
N ARG A 439 18.80 2.52 -9.14
CA ARG A 439 19.12 3.79 -8.47
C ARG A 439 17.87 4.54 -8.04
N MET A 440 18.02 5.34 -6.99
CA MET A 440 17.05 6.37 -6.61
C MET A 440 17.13 7.51 -7.63
N SER A 441 15.96 8.04 -8.03
CA SER A 441 15.89 9.15 -8.98
C SER A 441 14.98 10.26 -8.47
N LEU A 442 15.36 11.50 -8.68
CA LEU A 442 14.63 12.71 -8.36
C LEU A 442 14.31 13.46 -9.65
N GLY A 443 13.08 13.93 -9.78
CA GLY A 443 12.52 14.60 -10.96
C GLY A 443 11.32 13.84 -11.50
N GLY A 444 10.46 14.53 -12.25
CA GLY A 444 9.19 14.00 -12.75
C GLY A 444 8.01 14.28 -11.84
N GLN A 445 6.82 14.04 -12.37
CA GLN A 445 5.54 14.32 -11.70
C GLN A 445 5.39 13.57 -10.38
N SER A 446 6.05 12.41 -10.22
CA SER A 446 5.86 11.50 -9.09
C SER A 446 6.89 11.67 -7.97
N SER A 447 7.92 12.50 -8.16
CA SER A 447 8.90 12.82 -7.11
C SER A 447 9.03 14.33 -6.88
N ILE A 448 9.86 15.06 -7.66
CA ILE A 448 10.03 16.51 -7.55
C ILE A 448 9.39 17.17 -8.77
N ARG A 449 8.17 17.65 -8.62
CA ARG A 449 7.29 18.10 -9.74
C ARG A 449 7.85 19.26 -10.57
N GLY A 450 8.70 20.09 -9.98
CA GLY A 450 9.30 21.23 -10.67
C GLY A 450 10.36 20.87 -11.70
N TYR A 451 10.71 19.57 -11.87
CA TYR A 451 11.71 19.09 -12.81
C TYR A 451 11.10 17.97 -13.66
N LYS A 452 10.89 18.23 -14.94
CA LYS A 452 10.26 17.29 -15.87
C LYS A 452 11.28 16.56 -16.73
N ASP A 453 12.23 17.30 -17.28
CA ASP A 453 13.18 16.80 -18.25
C ASP A 453 14.57 16.54 -17.64
N GLN A 454 14.91 17.21 -16.55
CA GLN A 454 16.15 17.03 -15.82
C GLN A 454 15.95 16.18 -14.58
N MET A 455 16.75 15.16 -14.43
CA MET A 455 16.69 14.21 -13.32
C MET A 455 18.04 14.06 -12.65
N LEU A 456 18.02 13.83 -11.35
CA LEU A 456 19.18 13.50 -10.54
C LEU A 456 19.05 12.06 -10.03
N SER A 457 20.07 11.23 -10.21
CA SER A 457 20.00 9.82 -9.76
C SER A 457 21.27 9.40 -9.02
N GLY A 458 21.11 8.52 -8.03
CA GLY A 458 22.21 7.97 -7.24
C GLY A 458 21.82 6.71 -6.48
N ASP A 459 22.81 6.09 -5.87
CA ASP A 459 22.64 4.82 -5.16
C ASP A 459 21.89 5.01 -3.83
N SER A 460 22.10 6.17 -3.18
CA SER A 460 21.44 6.55 -1.94
C SER A 460 20.82 7.95 -2.04
N GLY A 461 19.63 8.11 -1.49
CA GLY A 461 18.92 9.38 -1.52
C GLY A 461 17.47 9.23 -1.05
N GLY A 462 16.69 10.30 -1.19
CA GLY A 462 15.28 10.28 -0.86
C GLY A 462 14.58 11.58 -1.26
N TYR A 463 13.26 11.55 -1.22
CA TYR A 463 12.44 12.73 -1.42
C TYR A 463 11.26 12.76 -0.45
N TRP A 464 10.75 13.95 -0.26
CA TRP A 464 9.60 14.24 0.58
C TRP A 464 8.64 15.14 -0.17
N ARG A 465 7.39 14.69 -0.33
CA ARG A 465 6.28 15.39 -0.97
C ARG A 465 5.24 15.76 0.05
N ASN A 466 4.71 16.95 -0.06
CA ASN A 466 3.63 17.44 0.79
C ASN A 466 2.58 18.11 -0.07
N ASP A 467 1.33 17.78 0.16
CA ASP A 467 0.19 18.33 -0.54
C ASP A 467 -0.89 18.77 0.45
N LEU A 468 -1.32 20.01 0.32
CA LEU A 468 -2.50 20.53 0.99
C LEU A 468 -3.61 20.67 -0.04
N ARG A 469 -4.59 19.80 0.04
CA ARG A 469 -5.72 19.73 -0.90
C ARG A 469 -6.97 20.31 -0.27
N TRP A 470 -7.63 21.19 -1.01
CA TRP A 470 -8.97 21.69 -0.76
C TRP A 470 -9.91 21.16 -1.82
N SER A 471 -11.13 20.74 -1.45
CA SER A 471 -12.12 20.26 -2.39
C SER A 471 -13.53 20.64 -1.96
N ARG A 472 -14.39 20.87 -2.96
CA ARG A 472 -15.82 21.11 -2.79
C ARG A 472 -16.65 20.20 -3.71
N PRO A 473 -17.83 19.77 -3.27
CA PRO A 473 -18.79 19.13 -4.15
C PRO A 473 -19.31 20.14 -5.20
N VAL A 474 -19.56 19.65 -6.39
CA VAL A 474 -20.19 20.45 -7.46
C VAL A 474 -21.67 20.63 -7.12
N THR A 475 -22.12 21.88 -7.04
CA THR A 475 -23.50 22.26 -6.72
C THR A 475 -24.29 22.74 -7.93
N TRP A 476 -23.62 23.01 -9.07
CA TRP A 476 -24.27 23.46 -10.31
C TRP A 476 -25.00 22.30 -10.99
N ALA A 477 -26.33 22.35 -11.06
CA ALA A 477 -27.19 21.29 -11.56
C ALA A 477 -26.82 20.77 -12.96
N TRP A 478 -26.35 21.66 -13.85
CA TRP A 478 -25.93 21.29 -15.21
C TRP A 478 -24.59 20.55 -15.27
N LEU A 479 -23.75 20.68 -14.24
CA LEU A 479 -22.42 20.06 -14.18
C LEU A 479 -22.39 18.81 -13.31
N GLN A 480 -23.31 18.66 -12.35
CA GLN A 480 -23.42 17.50 -11.45
C GLN A 480 -23.49 16.15 -12.16
N PRO A 481 -24.13 15.98 -13.34
CA PRO A 481 -24.14 14.71 -14.04
C PRO A 481 -22.74 14.26 -14.52
N VAL A 482 -21.82 15.21 -14.71
CA VAL A 482 -20.46 14.94 -15.23
C VAL A 482 -19.42 15.01 -14.13
N LEU A 483 -19.49 16.00 -13.23
CA LEU A 483 -18.52 16.22 -12.17
C LEU A 483 -19.17 16.17 -10.79
N SER A 484 -18.53 15.48 -9.85
CA SER A 484 -18.96 15.40 -8.45
C SER A 484 -18.21 16.34 -7.52
N GLU A 485 -16.92 16.59 -7.80
CA GLU A 485 -16.07 17.48 -7.01
C GLU A 485 -15.08 18.27 -7.88
N TYR A 486 -14.65 19.40 -7.35
CA TYR A 486 -13.53 20.18 -7.89
C TYR A 486 -12.71 20.77 -6.74
N GLY A 487 -11.48 21.18 -7.03
CA GLY A 487 -10.63 21.74 -6.00
C GLY A 487 -9.24 22.13 -6.48
N THR A 488 -8.40 22.44 -5.52
CA THR A 488 -6.99 22.77 -5.74
C THR A 488 -6.11 22.05 -4.72
N SER A 489 -4.88 21.78 -5.13
CA SER A 489 -3.84 21.24 -4.24
C SER A 489 -2.60 22.13 -4.32
N LEU A 490 -2.05 22.49 -3.17
CA LEU A 490 -0.77 23.19 -3.04
C LEU A 490 0.28 22.17 -2.65
N GLY A 491 1.32 22.05 -3.47
CA GLY A 491 2.38 21.08 -3.30
C GLY A 491 3.74 21.69 -2.99
N TYR A 492 4.51 21.04 -2.12
CA TYR A 492 5.91 21.32 -1.88
C TYR A 492 6.70 20.00 -1.86
N ASP A 493 7.69 19.92 -2.72
CA ASP A 493 8.53 18.73 -2.88
C ASP A 493 9.99 19.10 -2.59
N GLN A 494 10.70 18.22 -1.92
CA GLN A 494 12.14 18.31 -1.74
C GLN A 494 12.78 16.92 -1.79
N GLY A 495 14.01 16.86 -2.27
CA GLY A 495 14.74 15.60 -2.34
C GLY A 495 16.24 15.83 -2.33
N VAL A 496 16.98 14.76 -2.04
CA VAL A 496 18.44 14.77 -2.00
C VAL A 496 18.98 13.44 -2.54
N ILE A 497 19.99 13.53 -3.39
CA ILE A 497 20.87 12.40 -3.70
C ILE A 497 22.15 12.61 -2.89
N SER A 498 22.52 11.60 -2.13
CA SER A 498 23.70 11.62 -1.28
C SER A 498 24.96 11.59 -2.14
N ARG A 499 25.97 12.36 -1.70
CA ARG A 499 27.29 12.33 -2.31
C ARG A 499 28.00 11.06 -1.89
N ASP A 500 28.55 10.32 -2.88
CA ASP A 500 29.50 9.28 -2.62
C ASP A 500 30.73 9.44 -3.55
N ARG A 501 31.77 8.64 -3.33
CA ARG A 501 33.01 8.75 -4.10
C ARG A 501 32.89 8.32 -5.56
N TYR A 502 31.87 7.52 -5.88
CA TYR A 502 31.63 7.00 -7.23
C TYR A 502 30.54 7.77 -7.98
N ASN A 503 29.86 8.71 -7.30
CA ASN A 503 28.78 9.54 -7.86
C ASN A 503 29.00 11.03 -7.53
N ALA A 504 30.26 11.48 -7.61
CA ALA A 504 30.65 12.81 -7.16
C ALA A 504 29.99 13.97 -7.92
N GLU A 505 29.52 13.75 -9.15
CA GLU A 505 28.89 14.76 -9.99
C GLU A 505 27.36 14.76 -9.91
N GLN A 506 26.76 13.63 -9.59
CA GLN A 506 25.30 13.40 -9.57
C GLN A 506 24.75 13.41 -8.14
N HIS A 507 24.95 14.51 -7.40
CA HIS A 507 24.49 14.64 -6.02
C HIS A 507 23.95 16.03 -5.74
N GLY A 508 23.24 16.19 -4.63
CA GLY A 508 22.75 17.48 -4.15
C GLY A 508 21.26 17.49 -3.89
N ARG A 509 20.72 18.67 -3.65
CA ARG A 509 19.34 18.91 -3.29
C ARG A 509 18.54 19.48 -4.45
N MET A 510 17.26 19.06 -4.53
CA MET A 510 16.25 19.59 -5.44
C MET A 510 15.01 19.92 -4.65
N SER A 511 14.37 21.04 -4.94
CA SER A 511 13.05 21.36 -4.38
C SER A 511 12.15 22.06 -5.39
N SER A 512 10.86 21.96 -5.19
CA SER A 512 9.85 22.57 -6.04
C SER A 512 8.58 22.91 -5.28
N ASN A 513 7.80 23.85 -5.81
CA ASN A 513 6.42 24.07 -5.44
C ASN A 513 5.49 23.77 -6.62
N SER A 514 4.23 23.53 -6.32
CA SER A 514 3.22 23.29 -7.36
C SER A 514 1.82 23.73 -6.91
N VAL A 515 1.01 24.04 -7.90
CA VAL A 515 -0.43 24.27 -7.75
C VAL A 515 -1.14 23.37 -8.74
N GLU A 516 -2.01 22.51 -8.26
CA GLU A 516 -2.86 21.66 -9.07
C GLU A 516 -4.31 22.15 -8.99
N LEU A 517 -4.95 22.25 -10.13
CA LEU A 517 -6.40 22.40 -10.28
C LEU A 517 -6.95 21.07 -10.76
N PHE A 518 -7.99 20.58 -10.10
CA PHE A 518 -8.60 19.29 -10.47
C PHE A 518 -10.12 19.35 -10.44
N ALA A 519 -10.72 18.50 -11.25
CA ALA A 519 -12.15 18.21 -11.24
C ALA A 519 -12.35 16.71 -11.45
N ARG A 520 -13.28 16.12 -10.71
CA ARG A 520 -13.56 14.69 -10.75
C ARG A 520 -15.06 14.42 -10.77
N GLY A 521 -15.46 13.46 -11.57
CA GLY A 521 -16.81 12.90 -11.62
C GLY A 521 -16.78 11.39 -11.61
N LYS A 522 -17.94 10.78 -11.86
CA LYS A 522 -18.08 9.33 -11.91
C LYS A 522 -17.30 8.73 -13.08
N ASN A 523 -17.35 9.36 -14.25
CA ASN A 523 -16.82 8.84 -15.49
C ASN A 523 -15.67 9.67 -16.07
N VAL A 524 -15.30 10.77 -15.43
CA VAL A 524 -14.24 11.66 -15.90
C VAL A 524 -13.47 12.26 -14.74
N ALA A 525 -12.15 12.38 -14.91
CA ALA A 525 -11.31 13.19 -14.04
C ALA A 525 -10.36 14.02 -14.91
N ALA A 526 -10.09 15.24 -14.48
CA ALA A 526 -9.14 16.12 -15.16
C ALA A 526 -8.31 16.87 -14.13
N SER A 527 -7.03 17.06 -14.41
CA SER A 527 -6.16 17.93 -13.61
C SER A 527 -5.14 18.68 -14.47
N VAL A 528 -4.76 19.84 -13.97
CA VAL A 528 -3.65 20.65 -14.51
C VAL A 528 -2.79 21.06 -13.33
N THR A 529 -1.50 20.73 -13.39
CA THR A 529 -0.52 21.05 -12.35
C THR A 529 0.52 22.02 -12.91
N PHE A 530 0.63 23.17 -12.29
CA PHE A 530 1.69 24.15 -12.52
C PHE A 530 2.78 23.93 -11.48
N ALA A 531 3.98 23.61 -11.90
CA ALA A 531 5.09 23.39 -10.98
C ALA A 531 6.25 24.31 -11.31
N HIS A 532 7.06 24.61 -10.31
CA HIS A 532 8.22 25.50 -10.45
C HIS A 532 9.38 24.98 -9.61
N SER A 533 10.57 24.89 -10.23
CA SER A 533 11.81 24.49 -9.57
C SER A 533 12.33 25.61 -8.68
N LEU A 534 12.71 25.29 -7.43
CA LEU A 534 13.23 26.24 -6.44
C LEU A 534 14.76 26.08 -6.25
N GLU A 535 15.19 24.95 -5.67
CA GLU A 535 16.58 24.65 -5.40
C GLU A 535 17.07 23.58 -6.37
N ARG A 536 18.24 23.79 -7.00
CA ARG A 536 18.86 22.85 -7.92
C ARG A 536 20.32 22.60 -7.55
N PRO A 537 20.83 21.37 -7.71
CA PRO A 537 22.24 21.07 -7.57
C PRO A 537 23.04 21.51 -8.80
N ALA A 538 24.37 21.53 -8.70
CA ALA A 538 25.23 21.90 -9.81
C ALA A 538 25.07 21.01 -11.06
N ALA A 539 24.69 19.76 -10.88
CA ALA A 539 24.44 18.81 -11.98
C ALA A 539 23.21 19.19 -12.84
N ILE A 540 22.30 20.00 -12.32
CA ILE A 540 21.11 20.48 -13.04
C ILE A 540 21.42 21.88 -13.59
N THR A 541 21.44 22.01 -14.90
CA THR A 541 21.89 23.24 -15.57
C THR A 541 20.84 24.33 -15.65
N GLU A 542 19.55 23.94 -15.77
CA GLU A 542 18.47 24.88 -16.01
C GLU A 542 17.37 24.73 -14.94
N ARG A 543 16.67 25.84 -14.68
CA ARG A 543 15.43 25.84 -13.93
C ARG A 543 14.29 25.49 -14.86
N GLU A 544 13.34 24.71 -14.34
CA GLU A 544 12.15 24.33 -15.08
C GLU A 544 10.89 24.88 -14.40
N ALA A 545 9.86 25.09 -15.20
CA ALA A 545 8.52 25.44 -14.75
C ALA A 545 7.50 24.60 -15.55
N PRO A 546 7.46 23.28 -15.36
CA PRO A 546 6.60 22.41 -16.16
C PRO A 546 5.13 22.59 -15.83
N ILE A 547 4.31 22.40 -16.86
CA ILE A 547 2.86 22.29 -16.74
C ILE A 547 2.50 20.86 -17.11
N TYR A 548 1.89 20.15 -16.16
CA TYR A 548 1.34 18.81 -16.40
C TYR A 548 -0.17 18.91 -16.58
N PHE A 549 -0.70 18.12 -17.50
CA PHE A 549 -2.13 17.89 -17.59
C PHE A 549 -2.42 16.39 -17.61
N ARG A 550 -3.56 16.01 -17.09
CA ARG A 550 -4.09 14.66 -17.15
C ARG A 550 -5.62 14.71 -17.31
N MET A 551 -6.13 13.86 -18.17
CA MET A 551 -7.55 13.62 -18.35
C MET A 551 -7.78 12.12 -18.40
N ASP A 552 -8.70 11.64 -17.59
CA ASP A 552 -9.07 10.23 -17.47
C ASP A 552 -10.56 10.07 -17.72
N PHE A 553 -10.91 9.05 -18.47
CA PHE A 553 -12.29 8.63 -18.73
C PHE A 553 -12.48 7.21 -18.21
N PHE A 554 -13.57 6.98 -17.48
CA PHE A 554 -13.90 5.70 -16.87
C PHE A 554 -15.27 5.22 -17.35
N LEU A 555 -15.36 3.90 -17.68
CA LEU A 555 -16.59 3.24 -18.15
C LEU A 555 -17.02 2.10 -17.21
#